data_c2711bf4ac0eed54d1fda87d98326be6
#
_entry.id   c2711bf4ac0eed54d1fda87d98326be6
#
_cell.length_a   1.000
_cell.length_b   1.000
_cell.length_c   1.000
_cell.angle_alpha   90.00
_cell.angle_beta   90.00
_cell.angle_gamma   90.00
#
_symmetry.space_group_name_H-M   'P 1'
#
loop_
_entity.id
_entity.type
_entity.pdbx_description
1 polymer ?
#
loop_
_entity_poly.entity_id
_entity_poly.type
_entity_poly.pdbx_seq_one_letter_code
_entity_poly.pdbx_strand_id
1 'polypeptide(L)' 'DITKYRNVSLTHETYKVLIALSKVLLPDAKLSISKTIESLANEKAKKLNGKIKKV' A
#
# COMPACT_ATOMS: atom_id res chain seq x y z
N ASP A 1 5.66 -14.60 -9.04
CA ASP A 1 4.77 -15.74 -8.85
C ASP A 1 3.32 -15.29 -8.94
N ILE A 2 2.63 -15.70 -9.98
CA ILE A 2 1.27 -15.27 -10.27
C ILE A 2 0.24 -15.81 -9.28
N THR A 3 0.58 -16.86 -8.55
CA THR A 3 -0.33 -17.40 -7.54
C THR A 3 -0.27 -16.59 -6.24
N LYS A 4 0.81 -15.86 -6.02
CA LYS A 4 1.03 -15.10 -4.80
C LYS A 4 0.74 -13.61 -4.98
N TYR A 5 0.94 -13.09 -6.17
CA TYR A 5 0.90 -11.66 -6.43
C TYR A 5 -0.06 -11.34 -7.55
N ARG A 6 -0.62 -10.17 -7.46
CA ARG A 6 -1.51 -9.63 -8.50
C ARG A 6 -0.95 -8.31 -8.98
N ASN A 7 -1.21 -7.99 -10.23
CA ASN A 7 -0.79 -6.72 -10.80
C ASN A 7 -1.91 -5.71 -10.69
N VAL A 8 -1.53 -4.46 -10.44
CA VAL A 8 -2.47 -3.35 -10.48
C VAL A 8 -1.86 -2.23 -11.29
N SER A 9 -2.71 -1.45 -11.91
CA SER A 9 -2.28 -0.27 -12.66
C SER A 9 -2.55 0.98 -11.84
N LEU A 10 -1.61 1.91 -11.85
CA LEU A 10 -1.72 3.15 -11.11
C LEU A 10 -1.53 4.32 -12.05
N THR A 11 -2.24 5.41 -11.79
CA THR A 11 -1.97 6.64 -12.52
C THR A 11 -0.64 7.21 -12.06
N HIS A 12 -0.04 8.08 -12.87
CA HIS A 12 1.21 8.74 -12.49
C HIS A 12 1.04 9.54 -11.20
N GLU A 13 -0.10 10.19 -11.04
CA GLU A 13 -0.35 10.99 -9.84
C GLU A 13 -0.40 10.13 -8.59
N THR A 14 -1.11 9.00 -8.65
CA THR A 14 -1.17 8.08 -7.53
C THR A 14 0.22 7.53 -7.20
N TYR A 15 0.98 7.20 -8.21
CA TYR A 15 2.34 6.71 -8.02
C TYR A 15 3.21 7.73 -7.27
N LYS A 16 3.11 8.99 -7.66
CA LYS A 16 3.86 10.07 -6.99
C LYS A 16 3.46 10.21 -5.54
N VAL A 17 2.17 10.11 -5.25
CA VAL A 17 1.67 10.18 -3.88
C VAL A 17 2.24 9.04 -3.05
N LEU A 18 2.28 7.85 -3.62
CA LEU A 18 2.81 6.69 -2.91
C LEU A 18 4.30 6.83 -2.62
N ILE A 19 5.06 7.39 -3.56
CA ILE A 19 6.47 7.66 -3.32
C ILE A 19 6.65 8.62 -2.15
N ALA A 20 5.85 9.69 -2.13
CA ALA A 20 5.92 10.66 -1.05
C ALA A 20 5.55 10.02 0.28
N LEU A 21 4.52 9.21 0.30
CA LEU A 21 4.08 8.53 1.51
C LEU A 21 5.14 7.55 2.03
N SER A 22 5.82 6.84 1.13
CA SER A 22 6.84 5.89 1.56
C SER A 22 7.98 6.60 2.29
N LYS A 23 8.31 7.80 1.88
CA LYS A 23 9.36 8.57 2.53
C LYS A 23 8.95 9.05 3.91
N VAL A 24 7.67 9.36 4.08
CA VAL A 24 7.15 9.82 5.37
C VAL A 24 7.02 8.65 6.34
N LEU A 25 6.56 7.51 5.86
CA LEU A 25 6.32 6.34 6.70
C LEU A 25 7.62 5.75 7.25
N LEU A 26 8.63 5.66 6.42
CA LEU A 26 9.94 5.14 6.83
C LEU A 26 11.05 5.98 6.22
N PRO A 27 11.38 7.11 6.85
CA PRO A 27 12.39 8.01 6.29
C PRO A 27 13.77 7.36 6.10
N ASP A 28 14.12 6.45 6.99
CA ASP A 28 15.44 5.82 6.96
C ASP A 28 15.49 4.54 6.15
N ALA A 29 14.35 4.05 5.70
CA ALA A 29 14.28 2.82 4.93
C ALA A 29 13.36 3.04 3.75
N LYS A 30 13.80 2.62 2.58
CA LYS A 30 12.97 2.72 1.40
C LYS A 30 11.94 1.61 1.39
N LEU A 31 10.68 2.00 1.46
CA LEU A 31 9.60 1.06 1.21
C LEU A 31 9.38 1.00 -0.30
N SER A 32 9.19 -0.20 -0.82
CA SER A 32 8.75 -0.34 -2.20
C SER A 32 7.33 0.18 -2.32
N ILE A 33 6.91 0.47 -3.52
CA ILE A 33 5.53 0.92 -3.75
C ILE A 33 4.54 -0.15 -3.29
N SER A 34 4.84 -1.42 -3.56
CA SER A 34 4.00 -2.52 -3.12
C SER A 34 3.84 -2.55 -1.61
N LYS A 35 4.94 -2.39 -0.89
CA LYS A 35 4.90 -2.39 0.58
C LYS A 35 4.18 -1.18 1.13
N THR A 36 4.31 -0.04 0.47
CA THR A 36 3.58 1.16 0.86
C THR A 36 2.08 0.92 0.73
N ILE A 37 1.65 0.35 -0.38
CA ILE A 37 0.25 0.03 -0.59
C ILE A 37 -0.26 -0.93 0.48
N GLU A 38 0.50 -1.99 0.75
CA GLU A 38 0.11 -2.97 1.77
C GLU A 38 -0.04 -2.32 3.14
N SER A 39 0.90 -1.46 3.49
CA SER A 39 0.89 -0.79 4.79
C SER A 39 -0.34 0.09 4.94
N LEU A 40 -0.64 0.89 3.91
CA LEU A 40 -1.81 1.76 3.93
C LEU A 40 -3.11 0.96 3.95
N ALA A 41 -3.18 -0.11 3.17
CA ALA A 41 -4.37 -0.94 3.13
C ALA A 41 -4.63 -1.60 4.48
N ASN A 42 -3.58 -2.13 5.11
CA ASN A 42 -3.71 -2.76 6.42
C ASN A 42 -4.13 -1.76 7.49
N GLU A 43 -3.57 -0.56 7.45
CA GLU A 43 -3.94 0.49 8.38
C GLU A 43 -5.40 0.87 8.24
N LYS A 44 -5.86 1.04 7.01
CA LYS A 44 -7.25 1.39 6.75
C LYS A 44 -8.20 0.28 7.17
N ALA A 45 -7.81 -0.97 6.90
CA ALA A 45 -8.60 -2.12 7.29
C ALA A 45 -8.77 -2.19 8.82
N LYS A 46 -7.70 -1.90 9.56
CA LYS A 46 -7.78 -1.86 11.02
C LYS A 46 -8.74 -0.79 11.50
N LYS A 47 -8.69 0.39 10.88
CA LYS A 47 -9.57 1.50 11.26
C LYS A 47 -11.03 1.16 11.02
N LEU A 48 -11.31 0.46 9.94
CA LEU A 48 -12.68 0.09 9.61
C LEU A 48 -13.19 -1.07 10.44
N ASN A 49 -12.29 -1.87 10.93
CA ASN A 49 -12.59 -2.93 11.91
C ASN A 49 -13.92 -3.63 11.66
N GLY A 50 -13.88 -4.87 11.25
CA GLY A 50 -15.09 -5.65 11.06
C GLY A 50 -16.04 -5.22 9.94
N LYS A 51 -15.87 -4.02 9.40
CA LYS A 51 -16.69 -3.56 8.30
C LYS A 51 -16.23 -4.12 6.96
N ILE A 52 -15.00 -4.60 6.93
CA ILE A 52 -14.45 -5.24 5.73
C ILE A 52 -14.30 -6.71 6.02
N LYS A 53 -14.88 -7.51 5.15
CA LYS A 53 -14.70 -8.96 5.26
C LYS A 53 -13.38 -9.35 4.65
N LYS A 54 -12.67 -10.20 5.33
CA LYS A 54 -11.46 -10.78 4.77
C LYS A 54 -11.83 -11.81 3.73
N VAL A 55 -11.11 -11.76 2.67
CA VAL A 55 -11.33 -12.69 1.55
C VAL A 55 -10.17 -13.65 1.47
#